data_5d29365310a9d7e469d160b468d74f17
#
_entry.id   5d29365310a9d7e469d160b468d74f17
#
_cell.length_a   1.000
_cell.length_b   1.000
_cell.length_c   1.000
_cell.angle_alpha   90.00
_cell.angle_beta   90.00
_cell.angle_gamma   90.00
#
_symmetry.space_group_name_H-M   'P 1'
#
loop_
_entity.id
_entity.type
_entity.pdbx_description
1 polymer ?
#
loop_
_entity_poly.entity_id
_entity_poly.type
_entity_poly.pdbx_seq_one_letter_code
_entity_poly.pdbx_strand_id
1 'polypeptide(L)'
;MATPLETAGITRANEGLQGISWNILGQTYVPKTRSEHSFSWHATFPPGTFVPPHIHPDQDEYLYILEGKLDFMLDGADESATPGDLVRLPMGKPHGIFAKSPQIAKVLFWVSPTRRLYELFWGIHNMREQTPDAVVALAAEHNVHFLPPPPGA
;
A
#
# COMPACT_ATOMS: atom_id res chain seq x y z
N MET A 1 2.56 3.54 -20.75
CA MET A 1 2.79 3.92 -19.36
C MET A 1 1.91 5.10 -18.98
N ALA A 2 1.38 5.10 -17.77
CA ALA A 2 0.52 6.19 -17.33
C ALA A 2 1.29 7.50 -17.21
N THR A 3 0.68 8.58 -17.70
CA THR A 3 1.23 9.92 -17.56
C THR A 3 0.89 10.45 -16.16
N PRO A 4 1.81 11.16 -15.50
CA PRO A 4 1.49 11.82 -14.24
C PRO A 4 0.29 12.74 -14.37
N LEU A 5 -0.56 12.75 -13.34
CA LEU A 5 -1.75 13.58 -13.31
C LEU A 5 -1.38 14.95 -12.73
N GLU A 6 -1.20 15.92 -13.60
CA GLU A 6 -0.76 17.27 -13.23
C GLU A 6 -1.86 18.32 -13.32
N THR A 7 -3.00 17.97 -13.90
CA THR A 7 -4.14 18.90 -14.04
C THR A 7 -5.09 18.76 -12.87
N ALA A 8 -5.72 19.86 -12.47
CA ALA A 8 -6.78 19.84 -11.47
C ALA A 8 -7.93 18.95 -11.95
N GLY A 9 -8.51 18.18 -11.04
CA GLY A 9 -9.62 17.30 -11.38
C GLY A 9 -10.12 16.51 -10.19
N ILE A 10 -11.09 15.66 -10.48
CA ILE A 10 -11.71 14.78 -9.47
C ILE A 10 -11.67 13.35 -10.01
N THR A 11 -11.08 12.45 -9.24
CA THR A 11 -11.21 11.01 -9.50
C THR A 11 -12.38 10.52 -8.65
N ARG A 12 -13.48 10.15 -9.31
CA ARG A 12 -14.76 9.86 -8.64
C ARG A 12 -14.70 8.59 -7.80
N ALA A 13 -15.66 8.45 -6.88
CA ALA A 13 -15.85 7.21 -6.15
C ALA A 13 -16.01 6.05 -7.14
N ASN A 14 -15.45 4.90 -6.81
CA ASN A 14 -15.49 3.68 -7.63
C ASN A 14 -14.75 3.80 -8.98
N GLU A 15 -13.99 4.86 -9.20
CA GLU A 15 -13.16 5.02 -10.39
C GLU A 15 -11.68 5.05 -10.01
N GLY A 16 -10.86 4.50 -10.89
CA GLY A 16 -9.40 4.60 -10.82
C GLY A 16 -8.86 5.33 -12.03
N LEU A 17 -7.63 5.79 -11.94
CA LEU A 17 -6.91 6.36 -13.08
C LEU A 17 -6.93 5.36 -14.23
N GLN A 18 -7.38 5.78 -15.41
CA GLN A 18 -7.43 4.94 -16.62
C GLN A 18 -8.19 3.61 -16.43
N GLY A 19 -9.15 3.57 -15.51
CA GLY A 19 -9.91 2.35 -15.21
C GLY A 19 -9.12 1.26 -14.48
N ILE A 20 -7.99 1.60 -13.89
CA ILE A 20 -7.09 0.64 -13.26
C ILE A 20 -7.63 0.14 -11.92
N SER A 21 -7.51 -1.18 -11.71
CA SER A 21 -7.74 -1.84 -10.41
C SER A 21 -6.73 -2.96 -10.29
N TRP A 22 -5.94 -2.96 -9.22
CA TRP A 22 -4.87 -3.94 -9.01
C TRP A 22 -5.24 -4.94 -7.92
N ASN A 23 -4.86 -6.21 -8.14
CA ASN A 23 -4.85 -7.22 -7.10
C ASN A 23 -3.46 -7.28 -6.48
N ILE A 24 -3.35 -6.90 -5.21
CA ILE A 24 -2.09 -6.85 -4.47
C ILE A 24 -2.21 -7.69 -3.21
N LEU A 25 -1.61 -8.86 -3.20
CA LEU A 25 -1.59 -9.76 -2.03
C LEU A 25 -2.99 -10.07 -1.47
N GLY A 26 -3.98 -10.19 -2.35
CA GLY A 26 -5.37 -10.41 -1.97
C GLY A 26 -6.17 -9.14 -1.66
N GLN A 27 -5.52 -7.98 -1.67
CA GLN A 27 -6.16 -6.68 -1.52
C GLN A 27 -6.45 -6.07 -2.88
N THR A 28 -7.39 -5.12 -2.93
CA THR A 28 -7.68 -4.38 -4.15
C THR A 28 -7.19 -2.94 -3.99
N TYR A 29 -6.28 -2.51 -4.86
CA TYR A 29 -5.74 -1.15 -4.89
C TYR A 29 -6.23 -0.46 -6.16
N VAL A 30 -6.80 0.74 -5.99
CA VAL A 30 -7.33 1.54 -7.10
C VAL A 30 -6.60 2.89 -7.10
N PRO A 31 -5.72 3.16 -8.08
CA PRO A 31 -4.96 4.42 -8.10
C PRO A 31 -5.90 5.61 -8.33
N LYS A 32 -5.72 6.67 -7.53
CA LYS A 32 -6.57 7.85 -7.55
C LYS A 32 -5.87 9.07 -8.12
N THR A 33 -4.62 9.30 -7.77
CA THR A 33 -3.80 10.40 -8.29
C THR A 33 -2.38 9.93 -8.51
N ARG A 34 -1.70 10.53 -9.48
CA ARG A 34 -0.29 10.27 -9.72
C ARG A 34 0.37 11.50 -10.30
N SER A 35 1.43 11.94 -9.64
CA SER A 35 2.38 12.92 -10.16
C SER A 35 3.78 12.49 -9.72
N GLU A 36 4.79 13.24 -10.07
CA GLU A 36 6.15 13.00 -9.58
C GLU A 36 6.24 13.12 -8.07
N HIS A 37 5.46 14.02 -7.47
CA HIS A 37 5.58 14.38 -6.06
C HIS A 37 4.72 13.53 -5.12
N SER A 38 3.65 12.95 -5.62
CA SER A 38 2.77 12.09 -4.82
C SER A 38 1.98 11.11 -5.67
N PHE A 39 1.61 10.02 -5.03
CA PHE A 39 0.79 8.96 -5.62
C PHE A 39 -0.18 8.51 -4.54
N SER A 40 -1.48 8.47 -4.86
CA SER A 40 -2.51 8.01 -3.94
C SER A 40 -3.32 6.87 -4.54
N TRP A 41 -3.80 5.98 -3.66
CA TRP A 41 -4.66 4.87 -4.06
C TRP A 41 -5.64 4.53 -2.95
N HIS A 42 -6.81 4.06 -3.34
CA HIS A 42 -7.81 3.51 -2.44
C HIS A 42 -7.53 2.01 -2.30
N ALA A 43 -7.52 1.50 -1.08
CA ALA A 43 -7.29 0.09 -0.84
C ALA A 43 -8.45 -0.54 -0.08
N THR A 44 -8.80 -1.76 -0.49
CA THR A 44 -9.76 -2.62 0.20
C THR A 44 -9.02 -3.83 0.74
N PHE A 45 -9.09 -4.04 2.05
CA PHE A 45 -8.44 -5.15 2.74
C PHE A 45 -9.48 -6.17 3.21
N PRO A 46 -9.62 -7.30 2.52
CA PRO A 46 -10.42 -8.41 3.05
C PRO A 46 -9.84 -8.95 4.35
N PRO A 47 -10.67 -9.50 5.25
CA PRO A 47 -10.19 -10.12 6.48
C PRO A 47 -9.11 -11.17 6.22
N GLY A 48 -8.07 -11.17 7.04
CA GLY A 48 -6.96 -12.11 6.94
C GLY A 48 -5.86 -11.71 5.97
N THR A 49 -6.05 -10.67 5.16
CA THR A 49 -4.99 -10.18 4.28
C THR A 49 -4.04 -9.27 5.04
N PHE A 50 -2.80 -9.17 4.56
CA PHE A 50 -1.79 -8.36 5.22
C PHE A 50 -0.68 -7.99 4.25
N VAL A 51 0.05 -6.95 4.62
CA VAL A 51 1.32 -6.58 3.99
C VAL A 51 2.40 -6.80 5.04
N PRO A 52 3.32 -7.76 4.84
CA PRO A 52 4.37 -8.03 5.84
C PRO A 52 5.23 -6.79 6.12
N PRO A 53 5.91 -6.75 7.26
CA PRO A 53 6.79 -5.63 7.58
C PRO A 53 7.82 -5.35 6.49
N HIS A 54 7.94 -4.08 6.13
CA HIS A 54 8.85 -3.62 5.08
C HIS A 54 9.26 -2.16 5.32
N ILE A 55 10.22 -1.70 4.55
CA ILE A 55 10.78 -0.35 4.63
C ILE A 55 10.72 0.30 3.26
N HIS A 56 10.29 1.56 3.22
CA HIS A 56 10.46 2.47 2.08
C HIS A 56 11.59 3.44 2.42
N PRO A 57 12.82 3.24 1.91
CA PRO A 57 13.95 4.10 2.31
C PRO A 57 13.81 5.56 1.90
N ASP A 58 13.07 5.86 0.83
CA ASP A 58 13.02 7.19 0.23
C ASP A 58 11.61 7.71 -0.04
N GLN A 59 10.60 7.19 0.67
CA GLN A 59 9.22 7.64 0.57
C GLN A 59 8.61 7.74 1.96
N ASP A 60 7.87 8.83 2.20
CA ASP A 60 6.91 8.87 3.31
C ASP A 60 5.60 8.27 2.84
N GLU A 61 4.96 7.48 3.68
CA GLU A 61 3.65 6.89 3.39
C GLU A 61 2.65 7.25 4.47
N TYR A 62 1.41 7.43 4.05
CA TYR A 62 0.31 7.79 4.94
C TYR A 62 -0.92 6.98 4.59
N LEU A 63 -1.74 6.70 5.62
CA LEU A 63 -3.05 6.08 5.44
C LEU A 63 -4.10 6.87 6.20
N TYR A 64 -5.26 7.01 5.59
CA TYR A 64 -6.44 7.52 6.28
C TYR A 64 -7.50 6.43 6.26
N ILE A 65 -7.94 5.98 7.44
CA ILE A 65 -8.90 4.88 7.55
C ILE A 65 -10.30 5.40 7.23
N LEU A 66 -10.96 4.74 6.26
CA LEU A 66 -12.31 5.11 5.80
C LEU A 66 -13.38 4.22 6.41
N GLU A 67 -13.12 2.91 6.48
CA GLU A 67 -14.05 1.92 7.05
C GLU A 67 -13.26 0.79 7.70
N GLY A 68 -13.86 0.17 8.73
CA GLY A 68 -13.27 -1.00 9.38
C GLY A 68 -12.12 -0.64 10.30
N LYS A 69 -11.25 -1.62 10.55
CA LYS A 69 -10.13 -1.49 11.47
C LYS A 69 -8.92 -2.19 10.87
N LEU A 70 -7.75 -1.57 10.98
CA LEU A 70 -6.48 -2.19 10.63
C LEU A 70 -5.55 -2.18 11.83
N ASP A 71 -4.74 -3.23 11.92
CA ASP A 71 -3.67 -3.34 12.90
C ASP A 71 -2.34 -3.14 12.19
N PHE A 72 -1.39 -2.54 12.90
CA PHE A 72 -0.11 -2.14 12.33
C PHE A 72 1.05 -2.55 13.22
N MET A 73 2.16 -2.87 12.60
CA MET A 73 3.46 -2.83 13.26
C MET A 73 4.14 -1.52 12.79
N LEU A 74 4.40 -0.63 13.72
CA LEU A 74 4.99 0.68 13.46
C LEU A 74 6.32 0.80 14.20
N ASP A 75 7.43 0.60 13.49
CA ASP A 75 8.79 0.67 14.04
C ASP A 75 8.93 -0.15 15.34
N GLY A 76 8.41 -1.39 15.32
CA GLY A 76 8.48 -2.32 16.44
C GLY A 76 7.34 -2.24 17.46
N ALA A 77 6.43 -1.29 17.33
CA ALA A 77 5.26 -1.16 18.21
C ALA A 77 3.99 -1.60 17.48
N ASP A 78 3.11 -2.29 18.21
CA ASP A 78 1.80 -2.68 17.67
C ASP A 78 0.77 -1.61 17.98
N GLU A 79 0.02 -1.20 16.95
CA GLU A 79 -1.01 -0.18 17.03
C GLU A 79 -2.22 -0.58 16.20
N SER A 80 -3.38 0.01 16.51
CA SER A 80 -4.61 -0.17 15.73
C SER A 80 -5.16 1.19 15.31
N ALA A 81 -5.82 1.22 14.16
CA ALA A 81 -6.47 2.43 13.65
C ALA A 81 -7.89 2.14 13.18
N THR A 82 -8.79 3.09 13.41
CA THR A 82 -10.22 3.03 13.07
C THR A 82 -10.62 4.25 12.24
N PRO A 83 -11.84 4.29 11.67
CA PRO A 83 -12.23 5.37 10.76
C PRO A 83 -11.96 6.78 11.30
N GLY A 84 -11.35 7.61 10.48
CA GLY A 84 -10.94 8.97 10.85
C GLY A 84 -9.51 9.09 11.36
N ASP A 85 -8.84 7.97 11.63
CA ASP A 85 -7.44 7.99 12.08
C ASP A 85 -6.50 8.15 10.89
N LEU A 86 -5.45 8.95 11.09
CA LEU A 86 -4.35 9.12 10.15
C LEU A 86 -3.13 8.35 10.66
N VAL A 87 -2.63 7.44 9.85
CA VAL A 87 -1.44 6.65 10.17
C VAL A 87 -0.25 7.19 9.39
N ARG A 88 0.85 7.44 10.07
CA ARG A 88 2.10 7.94 9.48
C ARG A 88 3.12 6.81 9.42
N LEU A 89 3.67 6.59 8.24
CA LEU A 89 4.69 5.57 7.99
C LEU A 89 5.92 6.30 7.40
N PRO A 90 6.77 6.90 8.28
CA PRO A 90 7.89 7.71 7.80
C PRO A 90 8.92 6.89 7.03
N MET A 91 9.60 7.53 6.08
CA MET A 91 10.66 6.88 5.32
C MET A 91 11.72 6.27 6.25
N GLY A 92 12.24 5.11 5.85
CA GLY A 92 13.28 4.42 6.60
C GLY A 92 12.81 3.67 7.83
N LYS A 93 11.54 3.75 8.21
CA LYS A 93 11.00 3.06 9.38
C LYS A 93 10.20 1.84 8.95
N PRO A 94 10.42 0.66 9.56
CA PRO A 94 9.68 -0.54 9.19
C PRO A 94 8.23 -0.46 9.61
N HIS A 95 7.34 -0.96 8.75
CA HIS A 95 5.91 -1.05 9.05
C HIS A 95 5.29 -2.27 8.38
N GLY A 96 4.27 -2.82 9.03
CA GLY A 96 3.42 -3.88 8.49
C GLY A 96 1.96 -3.53 8.69
N ILE A 97 1.08 -4.07 7.86
CA ILE A 97 -0.36 -3.78 7.85
C ILE A 97 -1.12 -5.09 7.87
N PHE A 98 -2.06 -5.23 8.82
CA PHE A 98 -2.75 -6.50 9.05
C PHE A 98 -4.26 -6.28 9.19
N ALA A 99 -5.03 -6.98 8.37
CA ALA A 99 -6.49 -6.98 8.43
C ALA A 99 -6.98 -8.13 9.34
N LYS A 100 -6.83 -7.95 10.64
CA LYS A 100 -7.18 -8.97 11.63
C LYS A 100 -8.66 -8.98 12.00
N SER A 101 -9.37 -7.88 11.74
CA SER A 101 -10.80 -7.77 12.03
C SER A 101 -11.61 -8.68 11.09
N PRO A 102 -12.78 -9.21 11.55
CA PRO A 102 -13.65 -9.96 10.65
C PRO A 102 -14.35 -9.11 9.61
N GLN A 103 -14.18 -7.79 9.64
CA GLN A 103 -14.79 -6.85 8.71
C GLN A 103 -13.78 -6.40 7.67
N ILE A 104 -14.28 -6.06 6.48
CA ILE A 104 -13.48 -5.42 5.43
C ILE A 104 -13.02 -4.04 5.91
N ALA A 105 -11.76 -3.70 5.68
CA ALA A 105 -11.23 -2.37 5.91
C ALA A 105 -11.04 -1.64 4.58
N LYS A 106 -11.35 -0.35 4.57
CA LYS A 106 -11.13 0.54 3.41
C LYS A 106 -10.30 1.74 3.84
N VAL A 107 -9.33 2.09 3.01
CA VAL A 107 -8.26 3.01 3.38
C VAL A 107 -7.87 3.85 2.17
N LEU A 108 -7.55 5.11 2.41
CA LEU A 108 -6.85 5.94 1.42
C LEU A 108 -5.38 5.99 1.79
N PHE A 109 -4.52 5.60 0.84
CA PHE A 109 -3.07 5.66 0.97
C PHE A 109 -2.51 6.78 0.09
N TRP A 110 -1.39 7.36 0.51
CA TRP A 110 -0.54 8.11 -0.41
C TRP A 110 0.92 8.06 0.03
N VAL A 111 1.80 8.21 -0.96
CA VAL A 111 3.25 8.30 -0.73
C VAL A 111 3.78 9.60 -1.32
N SER A 112 4.88 10.09 -0.77
CA SER A 112 5.58 11.28 -1.25
C SER A 112 7.09 11.12 -1.01
N PRO A 113 7.93 11.24 -2.05
CA PRO A 113 7.61 11.30 -3.48
C PRO A 113 7.12 9.96 -4.04
N THR A 114 6.64 9.98 -5.26
CA THR A 114 6.04 8.81 -5.92
C THR A 114 7.04 7.69 -6.18
N ARG A 115 8.26 8.02 -6.54
CA ARG A 115 9.29 7.05 -6.91
C ARG A 115 8.73 5.99 -7.87
N ARG A 116 8.98 4.70 -7.57
CA ARG A 116 8.59 3.59 -8.45
C ARG A 116 7.49 2.69 -7.86
N LEU A 117 6.73 3.19 -6.89
CA LEU A 117 5.70 2.39 -6.24
C LEU A 117 4.55 2.04 -7.19
N TYR A 118 4.17 2.97 -8.06
CA TYR A 118 3.15 2.74 -9.08
C TYR A 118 3.56 1.56 -10.00
N GLU A 119 4.79 1.57 -10.47
CA GLU A 119 5.33 0.49 -11.31
C GLU A 119 5.41 -0.83 -10.55
N LEU A 120 5.75 -0.78 -9.26
CA LEU A 120 5.77 -1.98 -8.42
C LEU A 120 4.39 -2.62 -8.34
N PHE A 121 3.35 -1.84 -8.10
CA PHE A 121 1.98 -2.37 -8.03
C PHE A 121 1.55 -2.98 -9.36
N TRP A 122 1.89 -2.35 -10.49
CA TRP A 122 1.66 -2.95 -11.80
C TRP A 122 2.36 -4.31 -11.92
N GLY A 123 3.60 -4.38 -11.49
CA GLY A 123 4.38 -5.61 -11.56
C GLY A 123 3.79 -6.72 -10.70
N ILE A 124 3.38 -6.41 -9.48
CA ILE A 124 2.76 -7.39 -8.59
C ILE A 124 1.43 -7.88 -9.18
N HIS A 125 0.57 -6.94 -9.63
CA HIS A 125 -0.73 -7.27 -10.23
C HIS A 125 -0.58 -8.24 -11.41
N ASN A 126 0.44 -8.04 -12.23
CA ASN A 126 0.68 -8.84 -13.43
C ASN A 126 1.40 -10.17 -13.17
N MET A 127 1.80 -10.43 -11.93
CA MET A 127 2.38 -11.73 -11.59
C MET A 127 1.33 -12.83 -11.75
N ARG A 128 1.71 -13.93 -12.37
CA ARG A 128 0.86 -15.11 -12.49
C ARG A 128 0.55 -15.68 -11.10
N GLU A 129 1.56 -15.72 -10.23
CA GLU A 129 1.42 -16.09 -8.83
C GLU A 129 2.19 -15.09 -7.97
N GLN A 130 1.52 -14.53 -6.99
CA GLN A 130 2.15 -13.60 -6.06
C GLN A 130 2.78 -14.35 -4.88
N THR A 131 3.79 -15.17 -5.21
CA THR A 131 4.51 -15.90 -4.16
C THR A 131 5.32 -14.93 -3.31
N PRO A 132 5.53 -15.23 -2.01
CA PRO A 132 6.35 -14.35 -1.15
C PRO A 132 7.72 -14.03 -1.74
N ASP A 133 8.45 -15.03 -2.25
CA ASP A 133 9.78 -14.82 -2.81
C ASP A 133 9.75 -13.91 -4.04
N ALA A 134 8.77 -14.09 -4.94
CA ALA A 134 8.65 -13.29 -6.15
C ALA A 134 8.29 -11.84 -5.82
N VAL A 135 7.38 -11.63 -4.87
CA VAL A 135 6.97 -10.28 -4.44
C VAL A 135 8.14 -9.56 -3.75
N VAL A 136 8.84 -10.23 -2.86
CA VAL A 136 10.01 -9.67 -2.17
C VAL A 136 11.09 -9.25 -3.17
N ALA A 137 11.39 -10.10 -4.15
CA ALA A 137 12.41 -9.80 -5.16
C ALA A 137 12.02 -8.59 -6.03
N LEU A 138 10.78 -8.55 -6.51
CA LEU A 138 10.31 -7.42 -7.31
C LEU A 138 10.27 -6.12 -6.50
N ALA A 139 9.82 -6.19 -5.26
CA ALA A 139 9.78 -5.04 -4.37
C ALA A 139 11.19 -4.45 -4.16
N ALA A 140 12.18 -5.30 -3.93
CA ALA A 140 13.57 -4.86 -3.75
C ALA A 140 14.10 -4.12 -4.99
N GLU A 141 13.74 -4.57 -6.19
CA GLU A 141 14.09 -3.87 -7.44
C GLU A 141 13.46 -2.48 -7.53
N HIS A 142 12.40 -2.22 -6.78
CA HIS A 142 11.68 -0.95 -6.74
C HIS A 142 11.95 -0.19 -5.43
N ASN A 143 13.00 -0.55 -4.72
CA ASN A 143 13.41 0.08 -3.47
C ASN A 143 12.36 0.01 -2.35
N VAL A 144 11.65 -1.11 -2.28
CA VAL A 144 10.79 -1.48 -1.16
C VAL A 144 11.33 -2.78 -0.59
N HIS A 145 11.73 -2.79 0.67
CA HIS A 145 12.49 -3.90 1.25
C HIS A 145 11.72 -4.57 2.37
N PHE A 146 11.27 -5.79 2.12
CA PHE A 146 10.63 -6.60 3.15
C PHE A 146 11.65 -7.08 4.17
N LEU A 147 11.26 -7.08 5.43
CA LEU A 147 12.10 -7.60 6.51
C LEU A 147 12.08 -9.12 6.51
N PRO A 148 13.17 -9.79 6.95
CA PRO A 148 13.14 -11.23 7.11
C PRO A 148 12.11 -11.62 8.18
N PRO A 149 11.48 -12.82 8.06
CA PRO A 149 10.55 -13.29 9.08
C PRO A 149 11.24 -13.41 10.44
N PRO A 150 10.50 -13.26 11.55
CA PRO A 150 11.08 -13.45 12.88
C PRO A 150 11.68 -14.85 13.03
N PRO A 151 12.72 -15.03 13.85
CA PRO A 151 13.27 -16.36 14.13
C PRO A 151 12.17 -17.29 14.69
N GLY A 152 12.08 -18.49 14.15
CA GLY A 152 11.12 -19.51 14.59
C GLY A 152 9.71 -19.34 14.02
N ALA A 153 9.53 -18.41 13.09
CA ALA A 153 8.23 -18.20 12.42
C ALA A 153 8.07 -19.16 11.23
#